data_43d7f4fca54bd69a655bf8f7e5fb954d
#
_entry.id   43d7f4fca54bd69a655bf8f7e5fb954d
#
_cell.length_a   1.000
_cell.length_b   1.000
_cell.length_c   1.000
_cell.angle_alpha   90.00
_cell.angle_beta   90.00
_cell.angle_gamma   90.00
#
_symmetry.space_group_name_H-M   'P 1'
#
loop_
_entity.id
_entity.type
_entity.pdbx_description
1 polymer ?
#
loop_
_entity_poly.entity_id
_entity_poly.type
_entity_poly.pdbx_seq_one_letter_code
_entity_poly.pdbx_strand_id
1 'polypeptide(L)'
;AIVRYIQLWMREKIDAKQLYFKLKNFIRQDQIEDASKVAEGFKETTLGFIFWSGIQVFKEQKKSISGKVLRDSVQNAFDEAVLQKVHQLDSGLWWFDTLAQLCTYLGLLGTIWGLLKAFKGLGGGSQAESANLTKGIAEAIGTTAMGLVAAIPLTIIKGLLKTRADKLIADVDEYCVKLINNINATIKD
;
A
#
# COMPACT_ATOMS: atom_id res chain seq x y z
N ALA A 1 -8.75 8.35 -0.16
CA ALA A 1 -8.04 8.09 -1.41
C ALA A 1 -6.86 9.05 -1.60
N ILE A 2 -7.09 10.37 -1.74
CA ILE A 2 -6.08 11.40 -1.99
C ILE A 2 -4.99 11.41 -0.89
N VAL A 3 -5.37 11.34 0.37
CA VAL A 3 -4.42 11.31 1.51
C VAL A 3 -3.47 10.11 1.42
N ARG A 4 -3.98 8.92 1.06
CA ARG A 4 -3.16 7.71 0.90
C ARG A 4 -2.22 7.80 -0.31
N TYR A 5 -2.71 8.36 -1.42
CA TYR A 5 -1.90 8.63 -2.60
C TYR A 5 -0.73 9.57 -2.26
N ILE A 6 -1.01 10.66 -1.53
CA ILE A 6 0.00 11.62 -1.09
C ILE A 6 1.01 10.95 -0.14
N GLN A 7 0.56 10.14 0.82
CA GLN A 7 1.46 9.42 1.73
C GLN A 7 2.40 8.46 0.99
N LEU A 8 1.87 7.57 0.13
CA LEU A 8 2.68 6.61 -0.61
C LEU A 8 3.56 7.26 -1.68
N TRP A 9 3.16 8.40 -2.23
CA TRP A 9 3.95 9.07 -3.25
C TRP A 9 4.96 10.07 -2.69
N MET A 10 4.61 10.87 -1.69
CA MET A 10 5.47 11.95 -1.21
C MET A 10 6.37 11.54 -0.04
N ARG A 11 5.90 10.71 0.89
CA ARG A 11 6.68 10.29 2.07
C ARG A 11 7.68 9.19 1.76
N GLU A 12 7.37 8.29 0.82
CA GLU A 12 8.23 7.15 0.48
C GLU A 12 9.19 7.44 -0.68
N LYS A 13 9.49 8.71 -0.97
CA LYS A 13 10.49 9.11 -2.00
C LYS A 13 11.92 8.96 -1.51
N ILE A 14 12.28 7.82 -0.93
CA ILE A 14 13.66 7.53 -0.58
C ILE A 14 14.24 6.58 -1.61
N ASP A 15 15.45 6.87 -2.04
CA ASP A 15 16.28 5.89 -2.74
C ASP A 15 16.79 4.88 -1.70
N ALA A 16 16.09 3.73 -1.62
CA ALA A 16 16.40 2.62 -0.73
C ALA A 16 17.88 2.19 -0.85
N LYS A 17 18.39 2.24 -2.07
CA LYS A 17 19.77 1.89 -2.37
C LYS A 17 20.77 2.88 -1.74
N GLN A 18 20.51 4.18 -1.84
CA GLN A 18 21.38 5.20 -1.26
C GLN A 18 21.39 5.13 0.27
N LEU A 19 20.21 4.97 0.89
CA LEU A 19 20.10 4.82 2.33
C LEU A 19 20.86 3.58 2.82
N TYR A 20 20.67 2.43 2.17
CA TYR A 20 21.38 1.20 2.48
C TYR A 20 22.90 1.37 2.39
N PHE A 21 23.43 1.96 1.31
CA PHE A 21 24.88 2.14 1.15
C PHE A 21 25.48 3.06 2.22
N LYS A 22 24.78 4.12 2.61
CA LYS A 22 25.21 4.99 3.71
C LYS A 22 25.29 4.21 5.02
N LEU A 23 24.24 3.50 5.39
CA LEU A 23 24.20 2.73 6.63
C LEU A 23 25.25 1.61 6.64
N LYS A 24 25.41 0.90 5.52
CA LYS A 24 26.41 -0.14 5.36
C LYS A 24 27.84 0.38 5.64
N ASN A 25 28.17 1.57 5.14
CA ASN A 25 29.49 2.15 5.34
C ASN A 25 29.74 2.48 6.81
N PHE A 26 28.77 3.10 7.51
CA PHE A 26 28.89 3.40 8.93
C PHE A 26 28.99 2.13 9.80
N ILE A 27 28.20 1.10 9.51
CA ILE A 27 28.24 -0.17 10.25
C ILE A 27 29.60 -0.87 10.08
N ARG A 28 30.18 -0.86 8.87
CA ARG A 28 31.50 -1.44 8.61
C ARG A 28 32.64 -0.70 9.29
N GLN A 29 32.49 0.60 9.50
CA GLN A 29 33.46 1.45 10.20
C GLN A 29 33.25 1.43 11.73
N ASP A 30 32.33 0.60 12.21
CA ASP A 30 31.92 0.53 13.63
C ASP A 30 31.34 1.84 14.19
N GLN A 31 30.89 2.73 13.31
CA GLN A 31 30.25 4.02 13.64
C GLN A 31 28.73 3.85 13.80
N ILE A 32 28.33 3.04 14.81
CA ILE A 32 26.92 2.66 14.99
C ILE A 32 26.05 3.87 15.39
N GLU A 33 26.64 4.83 16.13
CA GLU A 33 25.92 6.03 16.54
C GLU A 33 25.54 6.92 15.34
N ASP A 34 26.44 7.07 14.40
CA ASP A 34 26.17 7.85 13.20
C ASP A 34 25.20 7.11 12.26
N ALA A 35 25.31 5.78 12.16
CA ALA A 35 24.31 4.96 11.49
C ALA A 35 22.91 5.14 12.10
N SER A 36 22.80 5.13 13.44
CA SER A 36 21.54 5.36 14.14
C SER A 36 20.96 6.74 13.87
N LYS A 37 21.77 7.81 13.90
CA LYS A 37 21.32 9.19 13.59
C LYS A 37 20.84 9.32 12.14
N VAL A 38 21.56 8.72 11.20
CA VAL A 38 21.15 8.73 9.79
C VAL A 38 19.82 8.00 9.61
N ALA A 39 19.66 6.81 10.20
CA ALA A 39 18.41 6.05 10.13
C ALA A 39 17.25 6.82 10.79
N GLU A 40 17.49 7.50 11.92
CA GLU A 40 16.51 8.33 12.61
C GLU A 40 15.99 9.49 11.75
N GLY A 41 16.86 10.13 10.97
CA GLY A 41 16.45 11.18 10.03
C GLY A 41 15.45 10.71 8.97
N PHE A 42 15.37 9.42 8.72
CA PHE A 42 14.44 8.79 7.78
C PHE A 42 13.33 7.97 8.45
N LYS A 43 13.18 8.05 9.77
CA LYS A 43 12.21 7.29 10.58
C LYS A 43 10.75 7.44 10.13
N GLU A 44 10.43 8.55 9.48
CA GLU A 44 9.09 8.81 8.95
C GLU A 44 8.72 7.90 7.76
N THR A 45 9.71 7.28 7.12
CA THR A 45 9.52 6.38 5.98
C THR A 45 9.52 4.93 6.42
N THR A 46 8.93 4.05 5.61
CA THR A 46 8.83 2.62 5.93
C THR A 46 10.20 2.00 6.10
N LEU A 47 11.07 2.14 5.10
CA LEU A 47 12.41 1.54 5.13
C LEU A 47 13.30 2.16 6.21
N GLY A 48 13.24 3.49 6.38
CA GLY A 48 14.01 4.20 7.40
C GLY A 48 13.62 3.78 8.82
N PHE A 49 12.33 3.57 9.09
CA PHE A 49 11.85 3.07 10.37
C PHE A 49 12.38 1.67 10.67
N ILE A 50 12.32 0.77 9.68
CA ILE A 50 12.77 -0.62 9.83
C ILE A 50 14.28 -0.64 10.12
N PHE A 51 15.07 0.12 9.35
CA PHE A 51 16.50 0.21 9.56
C PHE A 51 16.87 0.83 10.91
N TRP A 52 16.16 1.90 11.29
CA TRP A 52 16.35 2.52 12.59
C TRP A 52 16.07 1.54 13.75
N SER A 53 14.97 0.80 13.69
CA SER A 53 14.58 -0.17 14.72
C SER A 53 15.66 -1.26 14.89
N GLY A 54 16.11 -1.87 13.81
CA GLY A 54 17.14 -2.92 13.87
C GLY A 54 18.50 -2.40 14.33
N ILE A 55 18.92 -1.20 13.87
CA ILE A 55 20.18 -0.58 14.28
C ILE A 55 20.12 -0.15 15.76
N GLN A 56 18.98 0.28 16.25
CA GLN A 56 18.81 0.67 17.65
C GLN A 56 19.01 -0.54 18.58
N VAL A 57 18.39 -1.67 18.27
CA VAL A 57 18.57 -2.93 19.04
C VAL A 57 20.04 -3.38 18.98
N PHE A 58 20.67 -3.31 17.80
CA PHE A 58 22.09 -3.62 17.66
C PHE A 58 22.98 -2.71 18.53
N LYS A 59 22.71 -1.39 18.54
CA LYS A 59 23.45 -0.40 19.36
C LYS A 59 23.31 -0.69 20.86
N GLU A 60 22.10 -0.97 21.32
CA GLU A 60 21.79 -1.19 22.74
C GLU A 60 22.39 -2.51 23.26
N GLN A 61 22.27 -3.56 22.47
CA GLN A 61 22.62 -4.89 22.92
C GLN A 61 24.09 -5.28 22.65
N LYS A 62 24.76 -4.64 21.69
CA LYS A 62 26.18 -4.92 21.35
C LYS A 62 27.12 -4.88 22.56
N LYS A 63 26.81 -4.06 23.59
CA LYS A 63 27.65 -3.93 24.79
C LYS A 63 27.38 -5.02 25.82
N SER A 64 26.21 -5.64 25.81
CA SER A 64 25.76 -6.56 26.85
C SER A 64 25.70 -8.02 26.39
N ILE A 65 25.49 -8.24 25.10
CA ILE A 65 25.24 -9.55 24.50
C ILE A 65 26.14 -9.68 23.27
N SER A 66 26.69 -10.88 23.05
CA SER A 66 27.55 -11.16 21.89
C SER A 66 27.14 -12.45 21.18
N GLY A 67 27.72 -12.67 20.01
CA GLY A 67 27.54 -13.89 19.25
C GLY A 67 26.11 -14.14 18.75
N LYS A 68 25.66 -15.38 18.84
CA LYS A 68 24.37 -15.82 18.26
C LYS A 68 23.16 -15.09 18.85
N VAL A 69 23.15 -14.84 20.16
CA VAL A 69 22.00 -14.18 20.82
C VAL A 69 21.80 -12.77 20.32
N LEU A 70 22.89 -12.03 20.07
CA LEU A 70 22.81 -10.68 19.48
C LEU A 70 22.27 -10.73 18.05
N ARG A 71 22.73 -11.70 17.24
CA ARG A 71 22.23 -11.92 15.86
C ARG A 71 20.73 -12.16 15.85
N ASP A 72 20.25 -13.09 16.69
CA ASP A 72 18.84 -13.44 16.81
C ASP A 72 18.00 -12.24 17.28
N SER A 73 18.50 -11.46 18.22
CA SER A 73 17.80 -10.25 18.70
C SER A 73 17.68 -9.18 17.63
N VAL A 74 18.74 -8.94 16.86
CA VAL A 74 18.72 -7.97 15.75
C VAL A 74 17.78 -8.46 14.65
N GLN A 75 17.84 -9.74 14.29
CA GLN A 75 16.93 -10.33 13.31
C GLN A 75 15.47 -10.15 13.73
N ASN A 76 15.12 -10.51 14.96
CA ASN A 76 13.77 -10.35 15.48
C ASN A 76 13.29 -8.90 15.45
N ALA A 77 14.15 -7.92 15.75
CA ALA A 77 13.80 -6.51 15.70
C ALA A 77 13.50 -6.03 14.27
N PHE A 78 14.24 -6.52 13.28
CA PHE A 78 13.95 -6.25 11.88
C PHE A 78 12.63 -6.88 11.46
N ASP A 79 12.41 -8.14 11.80
CA ASP A 79 11.20 -8.89 11.42
C ASP A 79 9.95 -8.25 12.04
N GLU A 80 10.02 -7.84 13.31
CA GLU A 80 8.93 -7.12 13.99
C GLU A 80 8.63 -5.77 13.32
N ALA A 81 9.66 -5.00 13.00
CA ALA A 81 9.50 -3.71 12.33
C ALA A 81 8.92 -3.86 10.91
N VAL A 82 9.34 -4.90 10.17
CA VAL A 82 8.80 -5.25 8.86
C VAL A 82 7.32 -5.58 8.97
N LEU A 83 6.93 -6.49 9.88
CA LEU A 83 5.52 -6.86 10.09
C LEU A 83 4.66 -5.64 10.42
N GLN A 84 5.15 -4.75 11.29
CA GLN A 84 4.44 -3.54 11.68
C GLN A 84 4.21 -2.57 10.51
N LYS A 85 5.22 -2.37 9.65
CA LYS A 85 5.18 -1.35 8.59
C LYS A 85 4.62 -1.84 7.28
N VAL A 86 4.94 -3.06 6.87
CA VAL A 86 4.45 -3.64 5.61
C VAL A 86 2.93 -3.78 5.64
N HIS A 87 2.35 -4.22 6.76
CA HIS A 87 0.90 -4.26 6.90
C HIS A 87 0.23 -2.88 6.70
N GLN A 88 0.91 -1.81 7.10
CA GLN A 88 0.40 -0.44 6.90
C GLN A 88 0.41 0.00 5.43
N LEU A 89 1.30 -0.51 4.60
CA LEU A 89 1.37 -0.16 3.16
C LEU A 89 0.14 -0.67 2.39
N ASP A 90 -0.30 -1.89 2.68
CA ASP A 90 -1.49 -2.49 2.06
C ASP A 90 -2.81 -2.04 2.68
N SER A 91 -2.77 -1.56 3.93
CA SER A 91 -3.97 -1.16 4.64
C SER A 91 -4.67 0.01 3.93
N GLY A 92 -5.96 -0.14 3.69
CA GLY A 92 -6.82 0.88 3.07
C GLY A 92 -6.88 0.85 1.54
N LEU A 93 -6.10 0.02 0.85
CA LEU A 93 -6.27 -0.18 -0.60
C LEU A 93 -7.54 -0.95 -0.94
N TRP A 94 -8.01 -1.81 -0.06
CA TRP A 94 -9.25 -2.57 -0.23
C TRP A 94 -10.49 -1.68 -0.37
N TRP A 95 -10.48 -0.48 0.21
CA TRP A 95 -11.59 0.47 0.06
C TRP A 95 -11.84 0.89 -1.40
N PHE A 96 -10.79 0.95 -2.21
CA PHE A 96 -10.94 1.28 -3.64
C PHE A 96 -11.70 0.19 -4.38
N ASP A 97 -11.44 -1.10 -4.07
CA ASP A 97 -12.18 -2.22 -4.64
C ASP A 97 -13.64 -2.19 -4.22
N THR A 98 -13.87 -2.03 -2.91
CA THR A 98 -15.21 -1.97 -2.37
C THR A 98 -16.02 -0.84 -3.00
N LEU A 99 -15.44 0.36 -3.12
CA LEU A 99 -16.10 1.49 -3.75
C LEU A 99 -16.35 1.28 -5.24
N ALA A 100 -15.38 0.72 -5.98
CA ALA A 100 -15.54 0.42 -7.39
C ALA A 100 -16.66 -0.61 -7.62
N GLN A 101 -16.69 -1.67 -6.80
CA GLN A 101 -17.76 -2.68 -6.84
C GLN A 101 -19.12 -2.08 -6.49
N LEU A 102 -19.21 -1.23 -5.46
CA LEU A 102 -20.45 -0.55 -5.10
C LEU A 102 -20.96 0.35 -6.23
N CYS A 103 -20.07 1.09 -6.89
CA CYS A 103 -20.47 1.90 -8.06
C CYS A 103 -21.06 1.03 -9.18
N THR A 104 -20.43 -0.12 -9.46
CA THR A 104 -20.92 -1.07 -10.47
C THR A 104 -22.29 -1.67 -10.07
N TYR A 105 -22.45 -2.08 -8.81
CA TYR A 105 -23.70 -2.65 -8.31
C TYR A 105 -24.84 -1.63 -8.30
N LEU A 106 -24.55 -0.38 -7.93
CA LEU A 106 -25.55 0.71 -7.99
C LEU A 106 -25.95 1.03 -9.43
N GLY A 107 -24.98 0.98 -10.37
CA GLY A 107 -25.29 1.09 -11.80
C GLY A 107 -26.24 -0.03 -12.28
N LEU A 108 -25.94 -1.28 -11.90
CA LEU A 108 -26.78 -2.43 -12.23
C LEU A 108 -28.17 -2.34 -11.56
N LEU A 109 -28.23 -1.93 -10.30
CA LEU A 109 -29.51 -1.71 -9.60
C LEU A 109 -30.35 -0.66 -10.33
N GLY A 110 -29.71 0.39 -10.83
CA GLY A 110 -30.38 1.40 -11.64
C GLY A 110 -31.00 0.86 -12.93
N THR A 111 -30.33 -0.09 -13.61
CA THR A 111 -30.95 -0.74 -14.79
C THR A 111 -32.18 -1.56 -14.42
N ILE A 112 -32.13 -2.33 -13.36
CA ILE A 112 -33.26 -3.12 -12.89
C ILE A 112 -34.42 -2.20 -12.57
N TRP A 113 -34.16 -1.12 -11.83
CA TRP A 113 -35.22 -0.14 -11.47
C TRP A 113 -35.79 0.58 -12.69
N GLY A 114 -34.95 1.01 -13.64
CA GLY A 114 -35.34 1.67 -14.88
C GLY A 114 -36.22 0.77 -15.75
N LEU A 115 -35.84 -0.51 -15.91
CA LEU A 115 -36.62 -1.49 -16.64
C LEU A 115 -37.98 -1.79 -15.97
N LEU A 116 -38.00 -1.99 -14.66
CA LEU A 116 -39.23 -2.19 -13.90
C LEU A 116 -40.20 -1.01 -14.08
N LYS A 117 -39.68 0.23 -14.07
CA LYS A 117 -40.48 1.43 -14.32
C LYS A 117 -41.01 1.48 -15.74
N ALA A 118 -40.16 1.14 -16.73
CA ALA A 118 -40.55 1.11 -18.14
C ALA A 118 -41.67 0.07 -18.42
N PHE A 119 -41.54 -1.13 -17.87
CA PHE A 119 -42.57 -2.18 -18.06
C PHE A 119 -43.84 -1.92 -17.31
N LYS A 120 -43.86 -1.25 -16.16
CA LYS A 120 -45.10 -0.86 -15.45
C LYS A 120 -45.98 0.09 -16.25
N GLY A 121 -45.41 0.80 -17.23
CA GLY A 121 -46.18 1.69 -18.12
C GLY A 121 -46.80 1.01 -19.33
N LEU A 122 -46.63 -0.30 -19.51
CA LEU A 122 -47.20 -1.06 -20.64
C LEU A 122 -48.55 -1.66 -20.26
N GLY A 123 -49.62 -1.15 -20.80
CA GLY A 123 -50.96 -1.69 -20.50
C GLY A 123 -51.98 -1.53 -21.62
N GLY A 124 -51.78 -0.66 -22.60
CA GLY A 124 -52.79 -0.29 -23.58
C GLY A 124 -52.37 -0.31 -25.06
N GLY A 125 -51.08 -0.61 -25.39
CA GLY A 125 -50.65 -0.75 -26.80
C GLY A 125 -50.53 0.56 -27.57
N SER A 126 -50.46 1.70 -26.90
CA SER A 126 -50.38 3.01 -27.56
C SER A 126 -48.93 3.40 -28.00
N GLN A 127 -48.81 4.26 -29.03
CA GLN A 127 -47.53 4.81 -29.45
C GLN A 127 -46.77 5.57 -28.31
N ALA A 128 -47.52 6.19 -27.42
CA ALA A 128 -46.99 6.88 -26.26
C ALA A 128 -46.35 5.90 -25.27
N GLU A 129 -46.87 4.69 -25.11
CA GLU A 129 -46.31 3.64 -24.28
C GLU A 129 -44.98 3.10 -24.84
N SER A 130 -44.89 2.93 -26.15
CA SER A 130 -43.68 2.51 -26.83
C SER A 130 -42.54 3.57 -26.65
N ALA A 131 -42.86 4.85 -26.74
CA ALA A 131 -41.91 5.94 -26.49
C ALA A 131 -41.44 5.96 -25.02
N ASN A 132 -42.33 5.74 -24.06
CA ASN A 132 -41.99 5.67 -22.63
C ASN A 132 -41.13 4.45 -22.31
N LEU A 133 -41.39 3.31 -22.93
CA LEU A 133 -40.57 2.09 -22.81
C LEU A 133 -39.14 2.36 -23.30
N THR A 134 -39.02 2.92 -24.50
CA THR A 134 -37.72 3.26 -25.09
C THR A 134 -36.93 4.22 -24.20
N LYS A 135 -37.60 5.24 -23.66
CA LYS A 135 -36.96 6.19 -22.71
C LYS A 135 -36.51 5.49 -21.43
N GLY A 136 -37.34 4.65 -20.83
CA GLY A 136 -37.00 3.91 -19.63
C GLY A 136 -35.80 2.94 -19.83
N ILE A 137 -35.74 2.29 -21.00
CA ILE A 137 -34.58 1.46 -21.35
C ILE A 137 -33.31 2.31 -21.50
N ALA A 138 -33.39 3.45 -22.17
CA ALA A 138 -32.27 4.36 -22.34
C ALA A 138 -31.75 4.89 -20.98
N GLU A 139 -32.66 5.28 -20.08
CA GLU A 139 -32.34 5.69 -18.71
C GLU A 139 -31.66 4.55 -17.94
N ALA A 140 -32.17 3.33 -18.07
CA ALA A 140 -31.59 2.14 -17.44
C ALA A 140 -30.16 1.88 -17.89
N ILE A 141 -29.91 1.87 -19.19
CA ILE A 141 -28.53 1.71 -19.75
C ILE A 141 -27.61 2.83 -19.27
N GLY A 142 -28.11 4.07 -19.23
CA GLY A 142 -27.39 5.23 -18.76
C GLY A 142 -26.88 5.09 -17.31
N THR A 143 -27.68 4.48 -16.43
CA THR A 143 -27.25 4.28 -15.02
C THR A 143 -26.09 3.31 -14.90
N THR A 144 -26.06 2.23 -15.69
CA THR A 144 -24.90 1.33 -15.73
C THR A 144 -23.66 2.01 -16.29
N ALA A 145 -23.81 2.79 -17.36
CA ALA A 145 -22.71 3.57 -17.91
C ALA A 145 -22.10 4.52 -16.87
N MET A 146 -22.95 5.22 -16.10
CA MET A 146 -22.48 6.10 -15.01
C MET A 146 -21.79 5.33 -13.88
N GLY A 147 -22.30 4.14 -13.51
CA GLY A 147 -21.67 3.25 -12.54
C GLY A 147 -20.24 2.86 -12.98
N LEU A 148 -20.06 2.51 -14.25
CA LEU A 148 -18.76 2.17 -14.83
C LEU A 148 -17.82 3.37 -14.93
N VAL A 149 -18.32 4.54 -15.33
CA VAL A 149 -17.53 5.78 -15.37
C VAL A 149 -16.95 6.13 -13.99
N ALA A 150 -17.67 5.84 -12.91
CA ALA A 150 -17.18 6.02 -11.56
C ALA A 150 -16.22 4.91 -11.11
N ALA A 151 -16.49 3.65 -11.47
CA ALA A 151 -15.71 2.48 -11.03
C ALA A 151 -14.32 2.39 -11.70
N ILE A 152 -14.23 2.70 -13.00
CA ILE A 152 -12.99 2.56 -13.78
C ILE A 152 -11.84 3.42 -13.21
N PRO A 153 -12.02 4.72 -12.92
CA PRO A 153 -10.95 5.53 -12.32
C PRO A 153 -10.49 5.01 -10.96
N LEU A 154 -11.42 4.52 -10.12
CA LEU A 154 -11.09 3.96 -8.81
C LEU A 154 -10.19 2.72 -8.94
N THR A 155 -10.52 1.84 -9.88
CA THR A 155 -9.73 0.62 -10.16
C THR A 155 -8.33 0.96 -10.69
N ILE A 156 -8.22 1.94 -11.59
CA ILE A 156 -6.93 2.40 -12.12
C ILE A 156 -6.06 2.99 -11.00
N ILE A 157 -6.62 3.89 -10.18
CA ILE A 157 -5.91 4.49 -9.04
C ILE A 157 -5.42 3.41 -8.08
N LYS A 158 -6.28 2.43 -7.75
CA LYS A 158 -5.88 1.29 -6.91
C LYS A 158 -4.69 0.54 -7.51
N GLY A 159 -4.75 0.20 -8.80
CA GLY A 159 -3.68 -0.52 -9.49
C GLY A 159 -2.33 0.21 -9.37
N LEU A 160 -2.32 1.52 -9.61
CA LEU A 160 -1.11 2.35 -9.47
C LEU A 160 -0.58 2.37 -8.03
N LEU A 161 -1.46 2.51 -7.03
CA LEU A 161 -1.08 2.50 -5.61
C LEU A 161 -0.55 1.14 -5.19
N LYS A 162 -1.21 0.05 -5.61
CA LYS A 162 -0.79 -1.33 -5.30
C LYS A 162 0.58 -1.63 -5.86
N THR A 163 0.83 -1.34 -7.15
CA THR A 163 2.15 -1.53 -7.78
C THR A 163 3.25 -0.79 -7.01
N ARG A 164 2.95 0.39 -6.47
CA ARG A 164 3.93 1.14 -5.70
C ARG A 164 4.16 0.56 -4.31
N ALA A 165 3.11 0.11 -3.64
CA ALA A 165 3.22 -0.58 -2.35
C ALA A 165 4.02 -1.87 -2.49
N ASP A 166 3.75 -2.68 -3.51
CA ASP A 166 4.47 -3.92 -3.79
C ASP A 166 5.96 -3.67 -4.06
N LYS A 167 6.28 -2.60 -4.79
CA LYS A 167 7.69 -2.21 -5.01
C LYS A 167 8.40 -1.83 -3.71
N LEU A 168 7.73 -1.06 -2.84
CA LEU A 168 8.30 -0.70 -1.53
C LEU A 168 8.51 -1.93 -0.65
N ILE A 169 7.58 -2.89 -0.67
CA ILE A 169 7.71 -4.16 0.05
C ILE A 169 8.92 -4.95 -0.47
N ALA A 170 9.07 -5.06 -1.79
CA ALA A 170 10.22 -5.73 -2.39
C ALA A 170 11.56 -5.05 -2.02
N ASP A 171 11.61 -3.71 -2.01
CA ASP A 171 12.79 -2.97 -1.57
C ASP A 171 13.08 -3.22 -0.08
N VAL A 172 12.05 -3.28 0.78
CA VAL A 172 12.20 -3.62 2.19
C VAL A 172 12.81 -5.02 2.36
N ASP A 173 12.23 -6.02 1.70
CA ASP A 173 12.73 -7.41 1.79
C ASP A 173 14.19 -7.51 1.33
N GLU A 174 14.52 -6.91 0.18
CA GLU A 174 15.87 -6.95 -0.37
C GLU A 174 16.90 -6.29 0.55
N TYR A 175 16.64 -5.04 0.96
CA TYR A 175 17.63 -4.25 1.70
C TYR A 175 17.69 -4.59 3.19
N CYS A 176 16.61 -5.10 3.80
CA CYS A 176 16.65 -5.63 5.17
C CYS A 176 17.57 -6.84 5.27
N VAL A 177 17.39 -7.84 4.40
CA VAL A 177 18.27 -9.03 4.36
C VAL A 177 19.74 -8.63 4.16
N LYS A 178 20.01 -7.70 3.24
CA LYS A 178 21.37 -7.21 3.01
C LYS A 178 21.96 -6.50 4.23
N LEU A 179 21.19 -5.70 4.95
CA LEU A 179 21.65 -4.97 6.12
C LEU A 179 21.88 -5.91 7.31
N ILE A 180 20.98 -6.85 7.55
CA ILE A 180 21.12 -7.89 8.57
C ILE A 180 22.40 -8.71 8.33
N ASN A 181 22.63 -9.16 7.10
CA ASN A 181 23.86 -9.89 6.76
C ASN A 181 25.11 -9.05 6.99
N ASN A 182 25.07 -7.74 6.74
CA ASN A 182 26.19 -6.84 6.99
C ASN A 182 26.45 -6.65 8.49
N ILE A 183 25.40 -6.50 9.31
CA ILE A 183 25.49 -6.43 10.77
C ILE A 183 26.03 -7.75 11.32
N ASN A 184 25.51 -8.90 10.87
CA ASN A 184 25.96 -10.22 11.30
C ASN A 184 27.45 -10.48 10.97
N ALA A 185 27.94 -9.97 9.85
CA ALA A 185 29.36 -10.03 9.51
C ALA A 185 30.26 -9.19 10.43
N THR A 186 29.68 -8.19 11.11
CA THR A 186 30.41 -7.31 12.05
C THR A 186 30.39 -7.87 13.48
N ILE A 187 29.45 -8.75 13.80
CA ILE A 187 29.36 -9.43 15.10
C ILE A 187 30.43 -10.54 15.13
N LYS A 188 31.45 -10.35 15.95
CA LYS A 188 32.44 -11.40 16.24
C LYS A 188 31.80 -12.47 17.14
N ASP A 189 32.12 -13.72 16.86
CA ASP A 189 31.72 -14.87 17.71
C ASP A 189 32.40 -14.80 19.07
#